data_df44e81076b30a705901a5ec4db82c08
#
_entry.id   df44e81076b30a705901a5ec4db82c08
#
_cell.length_a   1.000
_cell.length_b   1.000
_cell.length_c   1.000
_cell.angle_alpha   90.00
_cell.angle_beta   90.00
_cell.angle_gamma   90.00
#
_symmetry.space_group_name_H-M   'P 1'
#
loop_
_entity.id
_entity.type
_entity.pdbx_description
1 polymer ?
#
loop_
_entity_poly.entity_id
_entity_poly.type
_entity_poly.pdbx_seq_one_letter_code
_entity_poly.pdbx_strand_id
1 'polypeptide(L)'
;VIPKTGGMMVYLEEVFGEKVGYLTGWMQCVLFYPGTAAALAVAFGNQLSEILGHPWWAVGIAIVDIIVVIIINEIGSKAAGLVQTLATIGKVIPLIFIAIFAFIKGNGTNPILTPMIGPGLSTGTVLGSVLIAILFAYEGWINVTPIVGEMKNPGRDLPKAFAGGILI
;
A
#
# COMPACT_ATOMS: atom_id res chain seq x y z
N VAL A 1 -13.68 6.80 -20.34
CA VAL A 1 -12.28 6.69 -19.89
C VAL A 1 -11.61 8.01 -20.21
N ILE A 2 -11.11 8.71 -19.21
CA ILE A 2 -10.39 9.98 -19.37
C ILE A 2 -8.90 9.64 -19.40
N PRO A 3 -8.24 9.58 -20.57
CA PRO A 3 -6.85 9.18 -20.70
C PRO A 3 -5.89 10.37 -20.46
N LYS A 4 -6.13 11.11 -19.36
CA LYS A 4 -5.29 12.25 -18.97
C LYS A 4 -4.36 11.82 -17.83
N THR A 5 -3.12 12.26 -17.87
CA THR A 5 -2.17 12.17 -16.74
C THR A 5 -2.56 13.13 -15.65
N GLY A 6 -2.40 12.74 -14.38
CA GLY A 6 -2.68 13.59 -13.22
C GLY A 6 -3.52 12.92 -12.14
N GLY A 7 -3.91 11.66 -12.35
CA GLY A 7 -4.56 10.84 -11.33
C GLY A 7 -5.92 11.37 -10.88
N MET A 8 -6.23 11.18 -9.61
CA MET A 8 -7.51 11.53 -9.00
C MET A 8 -7.85 13.02 -9.17
N MET A 9 -6.86 13.91 -9.11
CA MET A 9 -7.06 15.34 -9.27
C MET A 9 -7.79 15.67 -10.60
N VAL A 10 -7.30 15.10 -11.70
CA VAL A 10 -7.85 15.35 -13.04
C VAL A 10 -9.27 14.77 -13.21
N TYR A 11 -9.53 13.60 -12.62
CA TYR A 11 -10.87 13.02 -12.66
C TYR A 11 -11.88 13.85 -11.87
N LEU A 12 -11.51 14.36 -10.71
CA LEU A 12 -12.38 15.20 -9.90
C LEU A 12 -12.56 16.61 -10.50
N GLU A 13 -11.52 17.13 -11.16
CA GLU A 13 -11.61 18.37 -11.92
C GLU A 13 -12.63 18.27 -13.06
N GLU A 14 -12.58 17.18 -13.82
CA GLU A 14 -13.50 16.96 -14.96
C GLU A 14 -14.96 16.80 -14.50
N VAL A 15 -15.19 16.20 -13.32
CA VAL A 15 -16.54 15.92 -12.81
C VAL A 15 -17.11 17.08 -11.98
N PHE A 16 -16.29 17.69 -11.14
CA PHE A 16 -16.71 18.68 -10.13
C PHE A 16 -16.16 20.08 -10.35
N GLY A 17 -15.32 20.24 -11.38
CA GLY A 17 -14.72 21.53 -11.76
C GLY A 17 -13.37 21.81 -11.12
N GLU A 18 -12.71 22.85 -11.62
CA GLU A 18 -11.32 23.23 -11.34
C GLU A 18 -11.03 23.42 -9.84
N LYS A 19 -11.94 24.01 -9.09
CA LYS A 19 -11.74 24.26 -7.65
C LYS A 19 -11.60 22.96 -6.85
N VAL A 20 -12.41 21.97 -7.17
CA VAL A 20 -12.37 20.64 -6.50
C VAL A 20 -11.13 19.88 -6.93
N GLY A 21 -10.77 19.94 -8.20
CA GLY A 21 -9.51 19.37 -8.71
C GLY A 21 -8.30 19.93 -7.98
N TYR A 22 -8.18 21.27 -7.92
CA TYR A 22 -7.10 21.94 -7.22
C TYR A 22 -7.02 21.55 -5.73
N LEU A 23 -8.15 21.60 -5.03
CA LEU A 23 -8.19 21.24 -3.60
C LEU A 23 -7.78 19.78 -3.37
N THR A 24 -8.19 18.87 -4.26
CA THR A 24 -7.81 17.45 -4.22
C THR A 24 -6.30 17.30 -4.41
N GLY A 25 -5.71 17.96 -5.40
CA GLY A 25 -4.27 17.93 -5.64
C GLY A 25 -3.48 18.46 -4.44
N TRP A 26 -3.94 19.57 -3.87
CA TRP A 26 -3.34 20.14 -2.67
C TRP A 26 -3.40 19.17 -1.48
N MET A 27 -4.56 18.58 -1.20
CA MET A 27 -4.72 17.58 -0.14
C MET A 27 -3.82 16.37 -0.34
N GLN A 28 -3.71 15.88 -1.57
CA GLN A 28 -2.84 14.75 -1.88
C GLN A 28 -1.37 15.06 -1.61
N CYS A 29 -0.89 16.21 -2.09
CA CYS A 29 0.52 16.59 -1.96
C CYS A 29 0.92 16.97 -0.53
N VAL A 30 0.04 17.62 0.23
CA VAL A 30 0.39 18.20 1.53
C VAL A 30 0.02 17.28 2.70
N LEU A 31 -1.06 16.51 2.57
CA LEU A 31 -1.57 15.69 3.68
C LEU A 31 -1.46 14.20 3.39
N PHE A 32 -2.02 13.73 2.27
CA PHE A 32 -2.19 12.31 2.03
C PHE A 32 -0.87 11.57 1.80
N TYR A 33 -0.09 11.98 0.81
CA TYR A 33 1.17 11.30 0.49
C TYR A 33 2.22 11.40 1.59
N PRO A 34 2.49 12.59 2.18
CA PRO A 34 3.41 12.67 3.30
C PRO A 34 2.94 11.91 4.54
N GLY A 35 1.64 11.97 4.85
CA GLY A 35 1.06 11.24 5.96
C GLY A 35 1.16 9.73 5.80
N THR A 36 0.85 9.21 4.61
CA THR A 36 0.98 7.78 4.29
C THR A 36 2.43 7.33 4.33
N ALA A 37 3.35 8.09 3.75
CA ALA A 37 4.77 7.78 3.78
C ALA A 37 5.30 7.72 5.23
N ALA A 38 4.95 8.71 6.05
CA ALA A 38 5.34 8.73 7.47
C ALA A 38 4.76 7.53 8.25
N ALA A 39 3.49 7.20 8.02
CA ALA A 39 2.85 6.06 8.68
C ALA A 39 3.53 4.73 8.33
N LEU A 40 3.86 4.51 7.05
CA LEU A 40 4.55 3.32 6.60
C LEU A 40 5.99 3.24 7.13
N ALA A 41 6.72 4.35 7.15
CA ALA A 41 8.07 4.42 7.70
C ALA A 41 8.08 4.11 9.21
N VAL A 42 7.11 4.64 9.97
CA VAL A 42 6.96 4.33 11.41
C VAL A 42 6.59 2.86 11.61
N ALA A 43 5.70 2.30 10.80
CA ALA A 43 5.37 0.87 10.86
C ALA A 43 6.60 -0.01 10.60
N PHE A 44 7.39 0.32 9.57
CA PHE A 44 8.66 -0.35 9.28
C PHE A 44 9.65 -0.21 10.43
N GLY A 45 9.82 1.02 10.96
CA GLY A 45 10.70 1.31 12.09
C GLY A 45 10.34 0.51 13.34
N ASN A 46 9.06 0.39 13.66
CA ASN A 46 8.59 -0.42 14.78
C ASN A 46 8.94 -1.90 14.59
N GLN A 47 8.62 -2.47 13.44
CA GLN A 47 8.90 -3.89 13.16
C GLN A 47 10.40 -4.19 13.21
N LEU A 48 11.22 -3.35 12.57
CA LEU A 48 12.65 -3.57 12.54
C LEU A 48 13.30 -3.37 13.92
N SER A 49 12.85 -2.39 14.70
CA SER A 49 13.35 -2.14 16.06
C SER A 49 13.02 -3.29 17.02
N GLU A 50 11.86 -3.93 16.86
CA GLU A 50 11.51 -5.15 17.64
C GLU A 50 12.41 -6.33 17.27
N ILE A 51 12.65 -6.56 15.98
CA ILE A 51 13.56 -7.63 15.52
C ILE A 51 14.99 -7.42 16.05
N LEU A 52 15.45 -6.17 16.11
CA LEU A 52 16.76 -5.82 16.64
C LEU A 52 16.84 -5.85 18.18
N GLY A 53 15.72 -6.00 18.88
CA GLY A 53 15.64 -5.98 20.34
C GLY A 53 15.80 -4.58 20.97
N HIS A 54 15.66 -3.53 20.20
CA HIS A 54 15.80 -2.13 20.62
C HIS A 54 14.59 -1.26 20.24
N PRO A 55 13.45 -1.38 20.94
CA PRO A 55 12.21 -0.69 20.57
C PRO A 55 12.33 0.84 20.49
N TRP A 56 13.25 1.46 21.24
CA TRP A 56 13.48 2.89 21.25
C TRP A 56 14.16 3.43 19.97
N TRP A 57 14.66 2.54 19.09
CA TRP A 57 15.21 2.94 17.78
C TRP A 57 14.16 3.15 16.70
N ALA A 58 12.90 2.82 16.94
CA ALA A 58 11.83 2.82 15.95
C ALA A 58 11.75 4.14 15.15
N VAL A 59 11.74 5.28 15.85
CA VAL A 59 11.66 6.60 15.20
C VAL A 59 12.95 6.91 14.39
N GLY A 60 14.12 6.57 14.93
CA GLY A 60 15.38 6.74 14.22
C GLY A 60 15.45 5.94 12.92
N ILE A 61 14.99 4.68 12.96
CA ILE A 61 14.90 3.80 11.79
C ILE A 61 13.91 4.37 10.77
N ALA A 62 12.75 4.85 11.20
CA ALA A 62 11.76 5.45 10.31
C ALA A 62 12.31 6.70 9.59
N ILE A 63 13.07 7.55 10.28
CA ILE A 63 13.71 8.73 9.67
C ILE A 63 14.75 8.30 8.64
N VAL A 64 15.58 7.31 8.96
CA VAL A 64 16.60 6.79 8.05
C VAL A 64 15.94 6.18 6.81
N ASP A 65 14.84 5.42 6.98
CA ASP A 65 14.07 4.83 5.87
C ASP A 65 13.57 5.92 4.90
N ILE A 66 12.96 6.98 5.41
CA ILE A 66 12.50 8.11 4.58
C ILE A 66 13.67 8.75 3.81
N ILE A 67 14.80 8.99 4.48
CA ILE A 67 15.98 9.59 3.83
C ILE A 67 16.51 8.67 2.72
N VAL A 68 16.60 7.38 2.97
CA VAL A 68 17.04 6.38 1.97
C VAL A 68 16.11 6.37 0.76
N VAL A 69 14.80 6.37 0.98
CA VAL A 69 13.81 6.41 -0.11
C VAL A 69 13.93 7.70 -0.92
N ILE A 70 14.13 8.85 -0.28
CA ILE A 70 14.37 10.12 -0.98
C ILE A 70 15.61 10.03 -1.85
N ILE A 71 16.75 9.57 -1.30
CA ILE A 71 18.01 9.44 -2.04
C ILE A 71 17.84 8.50 -3.26
N ILE A 72 17.16 7.36 -3.10
CA ILE A 72 16.91 6.43 -4.19
C ILE A 72 16.08 7.10 -5.31
N ASN A 73 15.08 7.90 -4.95
CA ASN A 73 14.27 8.62 -5.93
C ASN A 73 15.06 9.72 -6.66
N GLU A 74 15.97 10.42 -5.96
CA GLU A 74 16.85 11.42 -6.58
C GLU A 74 17.84 10.81 -7.59
N ILE A 75 18.26 9.55 -7.40
CA ILE A 75 19.11 8.82 -8.37
C ILE A 75 18.39 8.60 -9.70
N GLY A 76 17.06 8.54 -9.66
CA GLY A 76 16.21 8.49 -10.85
C GLY A 76 15.24 7.30 -10.88
N SER A 77 14.27 7.39 -11.77
CA SER A 77 13.15 6.45 -11.90
C SER A 77 13.56 5.00 -12.14
N LYS A 78 14.71 4.77 -12.80
CA LYS A 78 15.22 3.40 -13.03
C LYS A 78 15.70 2.75 -11.73
N ALA A 79 16.39 3.49 -10.86
CA ALA A 79 16.84 2.99 -9.58
C ALA A 79 15.64 2.72 -8.66
N ALA A 80 14.70 3.67 -8.57
CA ALA A 80 13.47 3.51 -7.81
C ALA A 80 12.65 2.30 -8.29
N GLY A 81 12.50 2.12 -9.62
CA GLY A 81 11.80 0.97 -10.20
C GLY A 81 12.47 -0.36 -9.90
N LEU A 82 13.81 -0.43 -9.91
CA LEU A 82 14.55 -1.64 -9.54
C LEU A 82 14.31 -1.99 -8.05
N VAL A 83 14.45 -1.03 -7.16
CA VAL A 83 14.22 -1.23 -5.71
C VAL A 83 12.78 -1.68 -5.46
N GLN A 84 11.80 -1.05 -6.10
CA GLN A 84 10.39 -1.43 -6.02
C GLN A 84 10.17 -2.88 -6.51
N THR A 85 10.79 -3.28 -7.60
CA THR A 85 10.68 -4.65 -8.15
C THR A 85 11.29 -5.65 -7.17
N LEU A 86 12.50 -5.40 -6.67
CA LEU A 86 13.16 -6.27 -5.70
C LEU A 86 12.37 -6.39 -4.39
N ALA A 87 11.84 -5.28 -3.89
CA ALA A 87 11.00 -5.26 -2.70
C ALA A 87 9.70 -6.06 -2.91
N THR A 88 9.09 -5.97 -4.11
CA THR A 88 7.89 -6.73 -4.45
C THR A 88 8.19 -8.23 -4.51
N ILE A 89 9.26 -8.63 -5.18
CA ILE A 89 9.70 -10.03 -5.20
C ILE A 89 9.99 -10.52 -3.78
N GLY A 90 10.72 -9.73 -2.99
CA GLY A 90 11.08 -10.05 -1.60
C GLY A 90 9.89 -10.27 -0.67
N LYS A 91 8.75 -9.60 -0.90
CA LYS A 91 7.52 -9.81 -0.11
C LYS A 91 6.63 -10.92 -0.66
N VAL A 92 6.59 -11.15 -1.96
CA VAL A 92 5.73 -12.17 -2.59
C VAL A 92 6.27 -13.58 -2.38
N ILE A 93 7.60 -13.78 -2.49
CA ILE A 93 8.22 -15.10 -2.31
C ILE A 93 7.92 -15.72 -0.93
N PRO A 94 8.14 -15.04 0.21
CA PRO A 94 7.78 -15.58 1.52
C PRO A 94 6.29 -15.90 1.67
N LEU A 95 5.40 -15.06 1.11
CA LEU A 95 3.95 -15.32 1.16
C LEU A 95 3.58 -16.60 0.42
N ILE A 96 4.11 -16.81 -0.78
CA ILE A 96 3.90 -18.04 -1.55
C ILE A 96 4.46 -19.25 -0.76
N PHE A 97 5.67 -19.10 -0.20
CA PHE A 97 6.29 -20.17 0.60
C PHE A 97 5.43 -20.54 1.82
N ILE A 98 4.94 -19.54 2.57
CA ILE A 98 4.04 -19.76 3.72
C ILE A 98 2.75 -20.45 3.28
N ALA A 99 2.14 -19.99 2.17
CA ALA A 99 0.93 -20.59 1.65
C ALA A 99 1.14 -22.07 1.28
N ILE A 100 2.18 -22.37 0.51
CA ILE A 100 2.52 -23.74 0.12
C ILE A 100 2.79 -24.61 1.36
N PHE A 101 3.60 -24.09 2.32
CA PHE A 101 3.92 -24.81 3.53
C PHE A 101 2.67 -25.08 4.39
N ALA A 102 1.76 -24.12 4.48
CA ALA A 102 0.48 -24.27 5.18
C ALA A 102 -0.40 -25.37 4.55
N PHE A 103 -0.43 -25.47 3.21
CA PHE A 103 -1.14 -26.55 2.53
C PHE A 103 -0.52 -27.93 2.76
N ILE A 104 0.81 -28.04 2.82
CA ILE A 104 1.51 -29.32 2.97
C ILE A 104 1.52 -29.79 4.43
N LYS A 105 1.68 -28.89 5.38
CA LYS A 105 1.86 -29.19 6.81
C LYS A 105 0.68 -28.80 7.69
N GLY A 106 -0.32 -28.10 7.16
CA GLY A 106 -1.50 -27.68 7.90
C GLY A 106 -2.37 -28.88 8.29
N ASN A 107 -2.61 -29.06 9.57
CA ASN A 107 -3.39 -30.19 10.09
C ASN A 107 -4.91 -30.01 9.97
N GLY A 108 -5.38 -28.85 9.52
CA GLY A 108 -6.80 -28.52 9.40
C GLY A 108 -7.59 -28.55 10.73
N THR A 109 -6.92 -28.70 11.86
CA THR A 109 -7.56 -28.85 13.18
C THR A 109 -7.89 -27.55 13.88
N ASN A 110 -7.37 -26.42 13.40
CA ASN A 110 -7.71 -25.12 13.98
C ASN A 110 -9.05 -24.63 13.39
N PRO A 111 -10.09 -24.52 14.21
CA PRO A 111 -11.37 -23.97 13.74
C PRO A 111 -11.17 -22.48 13.41
N ILE A 112 -11.25 -22.14 12.13
CA ILE A 112 -11.04 -20.74 11.65
C ILE A 112 -12.10 -19.79 12.23
N LEU A 113 -13.25 -20.32 12.66
CA LEU A 113 -14.40 -19.55 13.12
C LEU A 113 -14.67 -19.63 14.62
N THR A 114 -13.86 -20.35 15.40
CA THR A 114 -14.09 -20.47 16.86
C THR A 114 -12.79 -20.35 17.67
N PRO A 115 -12.69 -19.35 18.54
CA PRO A 115 -13.65 -18.26 18.77
C PRO A 115 -13.55 -17.19 17.66
N MET A 116 -14.69 -16.74 17.16
CA MET A 116 -14.76 -15.70 16.13
C MET A 116 -14.21 -14.35 16.64
N ILE A 117 -14.25 -14.16 17.94
CA ILE A 117 -13.77 -12.97 18.65
C ILE A 117 -12.91 -13.44 19.81
N GLY A 118 -11.68 -12.92 19.90
CA GLY A 118 -10.77 -13.23 20.99
C GLY A 118 -11.32 -12.80 22.37
N PRO A 119 -10.95 -13.49 23.45
CA PRO A 119 -11.41 -13.15 24.79
C PRO A 119 -11.04 -11.71 25.16
N GLY A 120 -12.02 -10.96 25.67
CA GLY A 120 -11.85 -9.57 26.10
C GLY A 120 -12.00 -8.51 25.00
N LEU A 121 -12.24 -8.90 23.74
CA LEU A 121 -12.48 -7.97 22.63
C LEU A 121 -13.98 -7.77 22.39
N SER A 122 -14.41 -6.54 22.11
CA SER A 122 -15.77 -6.27 21.68
C SER A 122 -15.94 -6.52 20.18
N THR A 123 -17.11 -6.98 19.76
CA THR A 123 -17.44 -7.20 18.35
C THR A 123 -17.21 -5.95 17.50
N GLY A 124 -17.57 -4.78 18.03
CA GLY A 124 -17.39 -3.50 17.34
C GLY A 124 -15.92 -3.16 17.10
N THR A 125 -15.06 -3.38 18.09
CA THR A 125 -13.62 -3.15 17.97
C THR A 125 -13.00 -4.07 16.92
N VAL A 126 -13.36 -5.35 16.93
CA VAL A 126 -12.85 -6.34 15.97
C VAL A 126 -13.31 -6.00 14.55
N LEU A 127 -14.60 -5.74 14.36
CA LEU A 127 -15.12 -5.35 13.05
C LEU A 127 -14.48 -4.05 12.54
N GLY A 128 -14.32 -3.05 13.39
CA GLY A 128 -13.65 -1.80 13.01
C GLY A 128 -12.21 -2.03 12.57
N SER A 129 -11.44 -2.80 13.31
CA SER A 129 -10.05 -3.14 12.97
C SER A 129 -9.94 -3.93 11.66
N VAL A 130 -10.82 -4.91 11.46
CA VAL A 130 -10.86 -5.73 10.23
C VAL A 130 -11.24 -4.87 9.03
N LEU A 131 -12.26 -4.01 9.15
CA LEU A 131 -12.66 -3.11 8.07
C LEU A 131 -11.54 -2.14 7.69
N ILE A 132 -10.85 -1.55 8.67
CA ILE A 132 -9.71 -0.66 8.41
C ILE A 132 -8.59 -1.42 7.69
N ALA A 133 -8.26 -2.64 8.13
CA ALA A 133 -7.23 -3.45 7.49
C ALA A 133 -7.59 -3.82 6.04
N ILE A 134 -8.86 -4.18 5.79
CA ILE A 134 -9.35 -4.49 4.44
C ILE A 134 -9.29 -3.24 3.55
N LEU A 135 -9.78 -2.09 4.04
CA LEU A 135 -9.74 -0.83 3.29
C LEU A 135 -8.31 -0.46 2.93
N PHE A 136 -7.37 -0.60 3.87
CA PHE A 136 -5.96 -0.31 3.62
C PHE A 136 -5.32 -1.29 2.61
N ALA A 137 -5.69 -2.56 2.66
CA ALA A 137 -5.21 -3.56 1.70
C ALA A 137 -5.65 -3.26 0.26
N TYR A 138 -6.85 -2.69 0.09
CA TYR A 138 -7.42 -2.37 -1.23
C TYR A 138 -7.16 -0.93 -1.71
N GLU A 139 -6.47 -0.09 -0.95
CA GLU A 139 -6.28 1.33 -1.29
C GLU A 139 -5.38 1.57 -2.50
N GLY A 140 -4.41 0.72 -2.76
CA GLY A 140 -3.33 0.97 -3.72
C GLY A 140 -3.75 1.12 -5.20
N TRP A 141 -4.96 0.74 -5.59
CA TRP A 141 -5.40 0.73 -6.98
C TRP A 141 -5.40 2.12 -7.65
N ILE A 142 -5.68 3.18 -6.89
CA ILE A 142 -5.75 4.54 -7.41
C ILE A 142 -4.37 5.10 -7.81
N ASN A 143 -3.30 4.56 -7.24
CA ASN A 143 -1.92 4.98 -7.50
C ASN A 143 -1.41 4.58 -8.91
N VAL A 144 -2.17 3.79 -9.65
CA VAL A 144 -1.89 3.50 -11.07
C VAL A 144 -2.31 4.67 -11.98
N THR A 145 -3.24 5.51 -11.54
CA THR A 145 -3.81 6.56 -12.37
C THR A 145 -2.83 7.66 -12.81
N PRO A 146 -1.82 8.07 -12.05
CA PRO A 146 -0.82 9.04 -12.50
C PRO A 146 0.03 8.57 -13.69
N ILE A 147 0.27 7.26 -13.82
CA ILE A 147 1.12 6.69 -14.88
C ILE A 147 0.36 6.35 -16.16
N VAL A 148 -0.94 6.63 -16.23
CA VAL A 148 -1.79 6.32 -17.40
C VAL A 148 -1.25 6.95 -18.69
N GLY A 149 -0.65 8.16 -18.61
CA GLY A 149 -0.04 8.81 -19.76
C GLY A 149 1.24 8.17 -20.31
N GLU A 150 1.89 7.31 -19.53
CA GLU A 150 3.08 6.55 -19.95
C GLU A 150 2.71 5.20 -20.58
N MET A 151 1.43 4.81 -20.50
CA MET A 151 0.96 3.54 -21.04
C MET A 151 0.74 3.62 -22.56
N LYS A 152 1.16 2.60 -23.30
CA LYS A 152 1.00 2.53 -24.77
C LYS A 152 -0.48 2.46 -25.19
N ASN A 153 -1.31 1.71 -24.45
CA ASN A 153 -2.73 1.51 -24.74
C ASN A 153 -3.56 1.59 -23.45
N PRO A 154 -3.70 2.79 -22.83
CA PRO A 154 -4.34 2.92 -21.52
C PRO A 154 -5.79 2.46 -21.49
N GLY A 155 -6.56 2.69 -22.55
CA GLY A 155 -7.98 2.28 -22.63
C GLY A 155 -8.20 0.77 -22.56
N ARG A 156 -7.22 -0.04 -23.01
CA ARG A 156 -7.28 -1.50 -22.98
C ARG A 156 -6.59 -2.09 -21.75
N ASP A 157 -5.43 -1.55 -21.40
CA ASP A 157 -4.53 -2.19 -20.44
C ASP A 157 -4.85 -1.77 -18.99
N LEU A 158 -5.36 -0.55 -18.78
CA LEU A 158 -5.75 -0.05 -17.46
C LEU A 158 -6.91 -0.87 -16.82
N PRO A 159 -8.03 -1.17 -17.53
CA PRO A 159 -9.10 -2.00 -16.97
C PRO A 159 -8.62 -3.41 -16.59
N LYS A 160 -7.71 -3.99 -17.40
CA LYS A 160 -7.14 -5.30 -17.13
C LYS A 160 -6.22 -5.28 -15.91
N ALA A 161 -5.39 -4.25 -15.79
CA ALA A 161 -4.52 -4.06 -14.64
C ALA A 161 -5.31 -3.90 -13.34
N PHE A 162 -6.41 -3.13 -13.37
CA PHE A 162 -7.30 -2.97 -12.22
C PHE A 162 -8.00 -4.29 -11.87
N ALA A 163 -8.64 -4.93 -12.84
CA ALA A 163 -9.32 -6.20 -12.58
C ALA A 163 -8.35 -7.26 -12.05
N GLY A 164 -7.18 -7.40 -12.67
CA GLY A 164 -6.14 -8.33 -12.21
C GLY A 164 -5.60 -8.00 -10.82
N GLY A 165 -5.30 -6.72 -10.54
CA GLY A 165 -4.75 -6.29 -9.25
C GLY A 165 -5.73 -6.37 -8.08
N ILE A 166 -7.04 -6.26 -8.34
CA ILE A 166 -8.08 -6.38 -7.30
C ILE A 166 -8.42 -7.85 -7.02
N LEU A 167 -8.27 -8.73 -8.02
CA LEU A 167 -8.61 -10.16 -7.89
C LEU A 167 -7.48 -11.02 -7.29
N ILE A 168 -6.27 -10.50 -7.22
CA ILE A 168 -5.11 -11.15 -6.58
C ILE A 168 -5.05 -10.80 -5.11
#